data_c804fa8353f5ebb63c2880041d38c68b
#
_entry.id   c804fa8353f5ebb63c2880041d38c68b
#
_cell.length_a   1.000
_cell.length_b   1.000
_cell.length_c   1.000
_cell.angle_alpha   90.00
_cell.angle_beta   90.00
_cell.angle_gamma   90.00
#
_symmetry.space_group_name_H-M   'P 1'
#
loop_
_entity.id
_entity.type
_entity.pdbx_description
1 polymer ?
#
loop_
_entity_poly.entity_id
_entity_poly.type
_entity_poly.pdbx_seq_one_letter_code
_entity_poly.pdbx_strand_id
1 'polypeptide(L)'
;MIDHGISRRGFLAASAGTAGLLATGRPVFAALPKPASPVTLNVVDVAGNLALTQKAIENYRKAKPDWASRIVFSKAPAPELPGKLKAQQDANRVDIDLVLTGTDVLSAGIDQKLWVNLLPDRAGDLPKLSDIYLEPAARMQGLAEGQGVVVTYYPSGPLFEYAPERVKQVPKTAAELLAWAKANPKRFAYARPANSGPGRTFLMGLPYILGDKDPKDPVNGWEKTWAYLRELGETIEAYPGGTTPTMKALGEGSLDIIVSTTGWDINPRVLGVVPKSAEVFAVENFRWVADAHYMCIPKGVSAEKLAVLLDLMNHLLTPAQQAYTYDEGYFYPGPAVKGVTLAMAPKESQDAIAEFGRPTYDKLIADHPIELPLAADKLVQAFRRWDEEIGARKGK
;
A
#
# COMPACT_ATOMS: atom_id res chain seq x y z
N MET A 1 48.05 61.01 36.19
CA MET A 1 48.33 59.61 36.45
C MET A 1 47.28 59.14 37.46
N ILE A 2 46.23 58.50 37.03
CA ILE A 2 45.27 57.84 37.91
C ILE A 2 45.08 56.41 37.30
N ASP A 3 45.58 55.46 38.07
CA ASP A 3 45.54 54.03 37.81
C ASP A 3 44.20 53.48 38.22
N HIS A 4 43.46 52.86 37.29
CA HIS A 4 42.24 52.12 37.62
C HIS A 4 42.47 50.63 37.44
N GLY A 5 42.96 50.01 38.47
CA GLY A 5 43.06 48.57 38.59
C GLY A 5 41.67 47.90 38.53
N ILE A 6 41.46 47.06 37.54
CA ILE A 6 40.28 46.20 37.42
C ILE A 6 40.42 45.06 38.42
N SER A 7 39.51 45.03 39.40
CA SER A 7 39.46 44.03 40.45
C SER A 7 39.14 42.62 39.90
N ARG A 8 39.96 41.62 40.29
CA ARG A 8 39.80 40.18 39.95
C ARG A 8 38.46 39.54 40.37
N ARG A 9 37.59 40.27 41.08
CA ARG A 9 36.25 39.79 41.48
C ARG A 9 35.16 40.05 40.46
N GLY A 10 35.41 40.90 39.45
CA GLY A 10 34.43 41.16 38.36
C GLY A 10 34.46 40.15 37.22
N PHE A 11 35.50 39.30 37.14
CA PHE A 11 35.67 38.35 36.02
C PHE A 11 35.06 36.98 36.28
N LEU A 12 34.61 36.70 37.53
CA LEU A 12 34.00 35.39 37.89
C LEU A 12 32.47 35.41 37.93
N ALA A 13 31.87 36.55 37.65
CA ALA A 13 30.38 36.66 37.62
C ALA A 13 29.78 36.58 36.20
N ALA A 14 30.61 36.58 35.13
CA ALA A 14 30.15 36.55 33.73
C ALA A 14 30.28 35.18 33.06
N SER A 15 30.77 34.14 33.76
CA SER A 15 30.98 32.80 33.18
C SER A 15 30.05 31.71 33.72
N ALA A 16 28.94 32.08 34.41
CA ALA A 16 27.94 31.12 34.91
C ALA A 16 26.61 31.11 34.16
N GLY A 17 26.60 31.64 32.93
CA GLY A 17 25.35 31.78 32.13
C GLY A 17 25.30 30.99 30.80
N THR A 18 26.28 30.11 30.48
CA THR A 18 26.32 29.43 29.18
C THR A 18 26.59 27.92 29.26
N ALA A 19 26.26 27.28 30.34
CA ALA A 19 26.37 25.83 30.50
C ALA A 19 24.98 25.22 30.76
N GLY A 20 24.09 25.27 29.76
CA GLY A 20 22.76 24.71 29.96
C GLY A 20 21.88 24.77 28.73
N LEU A 21 22.38 24.33 27.54
CA LEU A 21 21.53 24.02 26.39
C LEU A 21 22.31 23.20 25.36
N LEU A 22 22.89 22.10 25.80
CA LEU A 22 23.11 20.93 24.95
C LEU A 22 21.91 19.99 25.15
N ALA A 23 20.70 20.52 24.95
CA ALA A 23 19.53 19.72 24.73
C ALA A 23 19.64 19.19 23.29
N THR A 24 19.74 17.89 23.18
CA THR A 24 19.54 17.04 22.01
C THR A 24 18.75 17.76 20.92
N GLY A 25 19.48 18.40 19.98
CA GLY A 25 18.88 19.21 18.91
C GLY A 25 18.22 18.34 17.83
N ARG A 26 16.99 17.91 18.10
CA ARG A 26 16.05 17.65 17.00
C ARG A 26 15.65 19.02 16.46
N PRO A 27 15.75 19.27 15.16
CA PRO A 27 15.21 20.49 14.58
C PRO A 27 13.73 20.55 14.93
N VAL A 28 13.32 21.52 15.73
CA VAL A 28 11.91 21.84 15.95
C VAL A 28 11.47 22.57 14.69
N PHE A 29 10.84 21.84 13.77
CA PHE A 29 10.19 22.47 12.62
C PHE A 29 9.05 23.35 13.14
N ALA A 30 9.03 24.62 12.72
CA ALA A 30 7.94 25.51 13.06
C ALA A 30 6.61 24.97 12.52
N ALA A 31 5.52 25.21 13.27
CA ALA A 31 4.17 24.88 12.80
C ALA A 31 3.94 25.55 11.44
N LEU A 32 3.37 24.78 10.50
CA LEU A 32 3.10 25.30 9.17
C LEU A 32 1.94 26.29 9.23
N PRO A 33 2.07 27.46 8.60
CA PRO A 33 1.01 28.46 8.62
C PRO A 33 -0.18 27.97 7.78
N LYS A 34 -1.40 28.37 8.21
CA LYS A 34 -2.58 28.27 7.35
C LYS A 34 -2.30 29.01 6.03
N PRO A 35 -2.73 28.48 4.87
CA PRO A 35 -2.52 29.16 3.59
C PRO A 35 -3.20 30.54 3.59
N ALA A 36 -2.53 31.53 3.00
CA ALA A 36 -3.06 32.89 2.88
C ALA A 36 -4.33 32.94 2.01
N SER A 37 -4.46 32.04 1.06
CA SER A 37 -5.64 31.82 0.22
C SER A 37 -5.86 30.32 -0.02
N PRO A 38 -7.11 29.88 -0.29
CA PRO A 38 -7.39 28.47 -0.54
C PRO A 38 -6.60 27.94 -1.73
N VAL A 39 -5.91 26.82 -1.54
CA VAL A 39 -5.05 26.20 -2.58
C VAL A 39 -5.83 25.28 -3.51
N THR A 40 -5.27 25.05 -4.71
CA THR A 40 -5.63 23.91 -5.56
C THR A 40 -4.63 22.79 -5.35
N LEU A 41 -5.13 21.58 -5.09
CA LEU A 41 -4.32 20.36 -4.96
C LEU A 41 -4.49 19.45 -6.17
N ASN A 42 -3.38 18.90 -6.66
CA ASN A 42 -3.34 17.89 -7.70
C ASN A 42 -2.99 16.53 -7.07
N VAL A 43 -3.94 15.63 -7.05
CA VAL A 43 -3.82 14.29 -6.46
C VAL A 43 -3.71 13.26 -7.59
N VAL A 44 -2.68 12.42 -7.53
CA VAL A 44 -2.48 11.33 -8.47
C VAL A 44 -2.67 9.99 -7.75
N ASP A 45 -3.50 9.14 -8.31
CA ASP A 45 -3.72 7.76 -7.87
C ASP A 45 -3.04 6.77 -8.83
N VAL A 46 -2.24 5.90 -8.28
CA VAL A 46 -1.55 4.84 -9.03
C VAL A 46 -1.93 3.43 -8.59
N ALA A 47 -2.68 3.30 -7.50
CA ALA A 47 -2.98 2.01 -6.87
C ALA A 47 -4.49 1.70 -6.79
N GLY A 48 -5.36 2.57 -7.36
CA GLY A 48 -6.80 2.45 -7.21
C GLY A 48 -7.33 2.96 -5.87
N ASN A 49 -6.50 3.71 -5.13
CA ASN A 49 -6.85 4.21 -3.79
C ASN A 49 -8.03 5.19 -3.80
N LEU A 50 -8.26 5.91 -4.90
CA LEU A 50 -9.40 6.85 -4.99
C LEU A 50 -10.75 6.17 -4.80
N ALA A 51 -10.92 4.90 -5.14
CA ALA A 51 -12.12 4.15 -4.81
C ALA A 51 -12.42 4.20 -3.30
N LEU A 52 -11.37 4.14 -2.47
CA LEU A 52 -11.42 4.08 -1.02
C LEU A 52 -11.46 5.46 -0.34
N THR A 53 -10.85 6.48 -0.95
CA THR A 53 -10.54 7.75 -0.27
C THR A 53 -11.10 8.99 -0.92
N GLN A 54 -11.54 8.95 -2.18
CA GLN A 54 -12.01 10.15 -2.89
C GLN A 54 -13.14 10.86 -2.13
N LYS A 55 -14.11 10.11 -1.61
CA LYS A 55 -15.22 10.68 -0.85
C LYS A 55 -14.75 11.42 0.41
N ALA A 56 -13.81 10.82 1.14
CA ALA A 56 -13.22 11.44 2.33
C ALA A 56 -12.42 12.71 1.99
N ILE A 57 -11.69 12.70 0.86
CA ILE A 57 -10.97 13.88 0.35
C ILE A 57 -11.95 14.99 -0.06
N GLU A 58 -13.06 14.64 -0.71
CA GLU A 58 -14.11 15.60 -1.06
C GLU A 58 -14.82 16.17 0.19
N ASN A 59 -15.01 15.35 1.22
CA ASN A 59 -15.55 15.80 2.51
C ASN A 59 -14.62 16.83 3.17
N TYR A 60 -13.29 16.60 3.11
CA TYR A 60 -12.31 17.58 3.57
C TYR A 60 -12.47 18.93 2.88
N ARG A 61 -12.51 18.95 1.54
CA ARG A 61 -12.70 20.20 0.78
C ARG A 61 -13.99 20.92 1.16
N LYS A 62 -15.08 20.18 1.40
CA LYS A 62 -16.36 20.76 1.85
C LYS A 62 -16.29 21.33 3.26
N ALA A 63 -15.57 20.65 4.16
CA ALA A 63 -15.42 21.09 5.54
C ALA A 63 -14.43 22.26 5.71
N LYS A 64 -13.46 22.39 4.81
CA LYS A 64 -12.39 23.39 4.86
C LYS A 64 -12.21 24.14 3.53
N PRO A 65 -13.26 24.84 3.04
CA PRO A 65 -13.19 25.54 1.75
C PRO A 65 -12.19 26.71 1.74
N ASP A 66 -11.84 27.21 2.91
CA ASP A 66 -10.83 28.26 3.14
C ASP A 66 -9.38 27.72 3.16
N TRP A 67 -9.20 26.39 3.10
CA TRP A 67 -7.91 25.72 2.97
C TRP A 67 -7.70 25.19 1.55
N ALA A 68 -8.69 24.51 0.98
CA ALA A 68 -8.64 23.94 -0.36
C ALA A 68 -9.87 24.35 -1.19
N SER A 69 -9.66 25.20 -2.19
CA SER A 69 -10.72 25.62 -3.11
C SER A 69 -11.08 24.52 -4.11
N ARG A 70 -10.07 23.77 -4.57
CA ARG A 70 -10.21 22.73 -5.58
C ARG A 70 -9.25 21.57 -5.32
N ILE A 71 -9.72 20.35 -5.59
CA ILE A 71 -8.87 19.15 -5.63
C ILE A 71 -9.10 18.47 -6.98
N VAL A 72 -8.03 18.27 -7.73
CA VAL A 72 -8.03 17.65 -9.05
C VAL A 72 -7.49 16.26 -8.92
N PHE A 73 -8.24 15.28 -9.38
CA PHE A 73 -7.85 13.87 -9.37
C PHE A 73 -7.39 13.43 -10.75
N SER A 74 -6.32 12.65 -10.78
CA SER A 74 -5.85 11.98 -11.99
C SER A 74 -5.29 10.60 -11.64
N LYS A 75 -5.13 9.74 -12.65
CA LYS A 75 -4.54 8.41 -12.53
C LYS A 75 -3.27 8.33 -13.36
N ALA A 76 -2.31 7.54 -12.89
CA ALA A 76 -1.09 7.24 -13.64
C ALA A 76 -0.71 5.76 -13.45
N PRO A 77 -0.08 5.12 -14.45
CA PRO A 77 0.50 3.80 -14.28
C PRO A 77 1.65 3.81 -13.27
N ALA A 78 1.68 2.84 -12.36
CA ALA A 78 2.69 2.76 -11.32
C ALA A 78 4.14 2.76 -11.86
N PRO A 79 4.48 2.03 -12.93
CA PRO A 79 5.85 2.02 -13.45
C PRO A 79 6.35 3.36 -14.01
N GLU A 80 5.44 4.24 -14.44
CA GLU A 80 5.78 5.50 -15.11
C GLU A 80 5.94 6.68 -14.14
N LEU A 81 5.25 6.63 -12.99
CA LEU A 81 5.16 7.78 -12.10
C LEU A 81 6.49 8.21 -11.47
N PRO A 82 7.37 7.31 -11.00
CA PRO A 82 8.66 7.71 -10.43
C PRO A 82 9.51 8.53 -11.42
N GLY A 83 9.61 8.07 -12.67
CA GLY A 83 10.32 8.79 -13.73
C GLY A 83 9.72 10.17 -14.03
N LYS A 84 8.39 10.28 -14.04
CA LYS A 84 7.69 11.56 -14.23
C LYS A 84 7.96 12.53 -13.08
N LEU A 85 7.90 12.07 -11.84
CA LEU A 85 8.20 12.89 -10.65
C LEU A 85 9.67 13.35 -10.66
N LYS A 86 10.59 12.45 -10.98
CA LYS A 86 12.02 12.78 -11.09
C LYS A 86 12.25 13.89 -12.11
N ALA A 87 11.68 13.77 -13.31
CA ALA A 87 11.81 14.78 -14.36
C ALA A 87 11.23 16.13 -13.95
N GLN A 88 10.10 16.16 -13.22
CA GLN A 88 9.53 17.40 -12.69
C GLN A 88 10.45 18.05 -11.65
N GLN A 89 10.97 17.26 -10.71
CA GLN A 89 11.86 17.76 -9.65
C GLN A 89 13.20 18.28 -10.22
N ASP A 90 13.77 17.58 -11.20
CA ASP A 90 15.00 18.02 -11.88
C ASP A 90 14.77 19.36 -12.65
N ALA A 91 13.55 19.61 -13.11
CA ALA A 91 13.15 20.86 -13.74
C ALA A 91 12.64 21.93 -12.74
N ASN A 92 12.77 21.70 -11.43
CA ASN A 92 12.22 22.54 -10.36
C ASN A 92 10.70 22.82 -10.53
N ARG A 93 9.94 21.86 -11.03
CA ARG A 93 8.48 21.92 -11.20
C ARG A 93 7.78 20.98 -10.24
N VAL A 94 6.59 21.37 -9.80
CA VAL A 94 5.69 20.55 -8.98
C VAL A 94 4.29 20.62 -9.59
N ASP A 95 3.95 19.60 -10.37
CA ASP A 95 2.62 19.47 -10.98
C ASP A 95 1.71 18.51 -10.18
N ILE A 96 2.30 17.74 -9.26
CA ILE A 96 1.64 16.75 -8.43
C ILE A 96 1.91 17.09 -6.96
N ASP A 97 0.85 17.24 -6.18
CA ASP A 97 0.94 17.65 -4.77
C ASP A 97 0.82 16.45 -3.81
N LEU A 98 0.03 15.44 -4.17
CA LEU A 98 -0.17 14.23 -3.40
C LEU A 98 -0.21 13.01 -4.33
N VAL A 99 0.45 11.94 -3.92
CA VAL A 99 0.38 10.64 -4.57
C VAL A 99 -0.27 9.64 -3.63
N LEU A 100 -1.31 8.99 -4.12
CA LEU A 100 -1.95 7.84 -3.48
C LEU A 100 -1.39 6.57 -4.12
N THR A 101 -0.66 5.77 -3.36
CA THR A 101 0.12 4.67 -3.92
C THR A 101 0.13 3.41 -3.05
N GLY A 102 0.42 2.27 -3.68
CA GLY A 102 0.80 1.04 -2.99
C GLY A 102 2.29 1.01 -2.62
N THR A 103 2.75 -0.13 -2.13
CA THR A 103 4.14 -0.34 -1.71
C THR A 103 5.15 -0.25 -2.87
N ASP A 104 4.73 -0.50 -4.09
CA ASP A 104 5.56 -0.46 -5.30
C ASP A 104 6.13 0.93 -5.61
N VAL A 105 5.26 1.94 -5.79
CA VAL A 105 5.70 3.32 -6.09
C VAL A 105 6.23 4.02 -4.84
N LEU A 106 5.71 3.68 -3.64
CA LEU A 106 6.32 4.13 -2.40
C LEU A 106 7.81 3.77 -2.38
N SER A 107 8.13 2.49 -2.59
CA SER A 107 9.47 1.94 -2.57
C SER A 107 10.38 2.56 -3.64
N ALA A 108 9.89 2.64 -4.88
CA ALA A 108 10.63 3.27 -5.98
C ALA A 108 10.91 4.75 -5.71
N GLY A 109 9.99 5.45 -5.06
CA GLY A 109 10.15 6.85 -4.70
C GLY A 109 11.09 7.06 -3.51
N ILE A 110 11.17 6.12 -2.56
CA ILE A 110 12.16 6.11 -1.47
C ILE A 110 13.56 5.95 -2.06
N ASP A 111 13.76 4.94 -2.91
CA ASP A 111 15.05 4.67 -3.58
C ASP A 111 15.53 5.88 -4.38
N GLN A 112 14.66 6.53 -5.13
CA GLN A 112 14.96 7.71 -5.94
C GLN A 112 14.89 9.03 -5.16
N LYS A 113 14.59 9.00 -3.85
CA LYS A 113 14.51 10.17 -2.95
C LYS A 113 13.50 11.24 -3.39
N LEU A 114 12.35 10.79 -3.88
CA LEU A 114 11.32 11.67 -4.47
C LEU A 114 10.37 12.28 -3.43
N TRP A 115 10.22 11.67 -2.23
CA TRP A 115 9.23 12.05 -1.25
C TRP A 115 9.73 13.03 -0.20
N VAL A 116 8.83 13.87 0.30
CA VAL A 116 9.05 14.66 1.52
C VAL A 116 9.24 13.69 2.70
N ASN A 117 10.25 13.97 3.54
CA ASN A 117 10.41 13.26 4.81
C ASN A 117 9.38 13.80 5.82
N LEU A 118 8.36 13.01 6.11
CA LEU A 118 7.27 13.39 7.00
C LEU A 118 7.58 13.03 8.46
N LEU A 119 8.25 11.92 8.68
CA LEU A 119 8.60 11.46 10.02
C LEU A 119 10.14 11.25 10.12
N PRO A 120 10.80 11.78 11.15
CA PRO A 120 10.18 12.48 12.30
C PRO A 120 9.91 13.97 12.07
N ASP A 121 10.24 14.55 10.92
CA ASP A 121 10.32 16.00 10.69
C ASP A 121 8.98 16.73 10.94
N ARG A 122 7.87 16.08 10.62
CA ARG A 122 6.50 16.60 10.73
C ARG A 122 5.63 15.79 11.71
N ALA A 123 6.26 15.06 12.63
CA ALA A 123 5.52 14.25 13.61
C ALA A 123 4.57 15.07 14.49
N GLY A 124 4.84 16.35 14.70
CA GLY A 124 3.97 17.26 15.46
C GLY A 124 2.73 17.72 14.67
N ASP A 125 2.74 17.60 13.35
CA ASP A 125 1.64 18.00 12.47
C ASP A 125 0.71 16.81 12.14
N LEU A 126 1.06 15.59 12.58
CA LEU A 126 0.30 14.36 12.38
C LEU A 126 -0.14 13.77 13.74
N PRO A 127 -1.19 12.95 13.78
CA PRO A 127 -1.52 12.21 14.99
C PRO A 127 -0.39 11.23 15.31
N LYS A 128 -0.27 10.80 16.55
CA LYS A 128 0.69 9.75 16.90
C LYS A 128 0.24 8.43 16.26
N LEU A 129 0.79 8.12 15.09
CA LEU A 129 0.34 7.02 14.22
C LEU A 129 0.33 5.66 14.94
N SER A 130 1.31 5.39 15.83
CA SER A 130 1.34 4.17 16.64
C SER A 130 0.13 3.99 17.57
N ASP A 131 -0.49 5.09 17.98
CA ASP A 131 -1.62 5.05 18.92
C ASP A 131 -2.94 4.78 18.18
N ILE A 132 -3.07 5.28 16.96
CA ILE A 132 -4.30 5.19 16.16
C ILE A 132 -4.38 3.98 15.24
N TYR A 133 -3.26 3.48 14.71
CA TYR A 133 -3.27 2.37 13.76
C TYR A 133 -3.57 1.02 14.40
N LEU A 134 -4.22 0.15 13.63
CA LEU A 134 -4.19 -1.30 13.86
C LEU A 134 -2.73 -1.79 13.89
N GLU A 135 -2.43 -2.83 14.65
CA GLU A 135 -1.05 -3.33 14.78
C GLU A 135 -0.42 -3.66 13.42
N PRO A 136 -1.08 -4.42 12.51
CA PRO A 136 -0.49 -4.68 11.20
C PRO A 136 -0.31 -3.42 10.34
N ALA A 137 -1.23 -2.45 10.43
CA ALA A 137 -1.09 -1.16 9.73
C ALA A 137 0.09 -0.33 10.26
N ALA A 138 0.33 -0.37 11.58
CA ALA A 138 1.51 0.26 12.17
C ALA A 138 2.83 -0.38 11.70
N ARG A 139 2.84 -1.71 11.49
CA ARG A 139 3.98 -2.40 10.87
C ARG A 139 4.18 -1.99 9.42
N MET A 140 3.10 -1.86 8.64
CA MET A 140 3.16 -1.35 7.26
C MET A 140 3.67 0.09 7.21
N GLN A 141 3.32 0.94 8.18
CA GLN A 141 3.84 2.31 8.30
C GLN A 141 5.38 2.34 8.38
N GLY A 142 6.00 1.33 8.98
CA GLY A 142 7.46 1.19 9.04
C GLY A 142 8.13 1.12 7.66
N LEU A 143 7.46 0.52 6.67
CA LEU A 143 7.97 0.41 5.31
C LEU A 143 8.05 1.74 4.56
N ALA A 144 7.33 2.75 5.04
CA ALA A 144 7.38 4.09 4.45
C ALA A 144 8.64 4.87 4.81
N GLU A 145 9.46 4.40 5.75
CA GLU A 145 10.71 5.04 6.18
C GLU A 145 10.54 6.55 6.47
N GLY A 146 9.38 6.92 7.01
CA GLY A 146 9.03 8.31 7.28
C GLY A 146 8.57 9.12 6.07
N GLN A 147 8.55 8.57 4.87
CA GLN A 147 8.30 9.29 3.61
C GLN A 147 6.86 9.12 3.07
N GLY A 148 6.00 8.47 3.83
CA GLY A 148 4.58 8.30 3.51
C GLY A 148 3.77 8.02 4.76
N VAL A 149 2.44 8.13 4.65
CA VAL A 149 1.48 7.86 5.71
C VAL A 149 0.48 6.82 5.20
N VAL A 150 0.33 5.71 5.93
CA VAL A 150 -0.66 4.67 5.60
C VAL A 150 -2.07 5.26 5.68
N VAL A 151 -2.87 5.04 4.66
CA VAL A 151 -4.28 5.48 4.62
C VAL A 151 -5.26 4.32 4.60
N THR A 152 -4.88 3.19 4.00
CA THR A 152 -5.68 1.96 4.03
C THR A 152 -4.78 0.76 4.26
N TYR A 153 -5.36 -0.29 4.84
CA TYR A 153 -4.68 -1.53 5.15
C TYR A 153 -5.61 -2.73 4.92
N TYR A 154 -5.04 -3.82 4.46
CA TYR A 154 -5.73 -5.10 4.40
C TYR A 154 -4.73 -6.27 4.48
N PRO A 155 -5.18 -7.46 4.97
CA PRO A 155 -4.30 -8.63 5.06
C PRO A 155 -3.88 -9.15 3.67
N SER A 156 -4.66 -8.84 2.65
CA SER A 156 -4.43 -9.10 1.23
C SER A 156 -4.52 -10.57 0.83
N GLY A 157 -3.41 -11.26 0.60
CA GLY A 157 -3.38 -12.62 0.06
C GLY A 157 -2.06 -13.35 0.34
N PRO A 158 -1.72 -14.35 -0.48
CA PRO A 158 -2.44 -14.81 -1.66
C PRO A 158 -3.66 -15.67 -1.33
N LEU A 159 -4.78 -15.38 -1.95
CA LEU A 159 -5.93 -16.29 -2.03
C LEU A 159 -6.02 -16.84 -3.45
N PHE A 160 -6.68 -17.98 -3.59
CA PHE A 160 -7.04 -18.54 -4.90
C PHE A 160 -8.54 -18.45 -5.06
N GLU A 161 -9.00 -17.88 -6.17
CA GLU A 161 -10.41 -17.74 -6.49
C GLU A 161 -10.74 -18.66 -7.66
N TYR A 162 -11.87 -19.34 -7.59
CA TYR A 162 -12.21 -20.38 -8.56
C TYR A 162 -13.72 -20.46 -8.87
N ALA A 163 -14.02 -21.09 -10.00
CA ALA A 163 -15.38 -21.38 -10.45
C ALA A 163 -15.81 -22.78 -9.96
N PRO A 164 -16.68 -22.91 -8.95
CA PRO A 164 -17.03 -24.21 -8.35
C PRO A 164 -17.79 -25.15 -9.30
N GLU A 165 -18.40 -24.61 -10.35
CA GLU A 165 -19.03 -25.40 -11.39
C GLU A 165 -18.02 -26.11 -12.29
N ARG A 166 -16.78 -25.61 -12.40
CA ARG A 166 -15.69 -26.17 -13.22
C ARG A 166 -14.61 -26.87 -12.41
N VAL A 167 -14.35 -26.43 -11.17
CA VAL A 167 -13.34 -27.02 -10.28
C VAL A 167 -14.03 -27.83 -9.20
N LYS A 168 -14.08 -29.17 -9.38
CA LYS A 168 -14.75 -30.08 -8.42
C LYS A 168 -13.84 -30.53 -7.28
N GLN A 169 -12.55 -30.58 -7.51
CA GLN A 169 -11.54 -30.92 -6.51
C GLN A 169 -10.62 -29.71 -6.31
N VAL A 170 -10.83 -29.04 -5.20
CA VAL A 170 -10.09 -27.81 -4.85
C VAL A 170 -8.71 -28.22 -4.29
N PRO A 171 -7.60 -27.71 -4.87
CA PRO A 171 -6.25 -27.99 -4.37
C PRO A 171 -6.07 -27.52 -2.92
N LYS A 172 -5.48 -28.35 -2.08
CA LYS A 172 -5.20 -28.04 -0.67
C LYS A 172 -3.74 -27.66 -0.41
N THR A 173 -2.85 -28.04 -1.32
CA THR A 173 -1.41 -27.78 -1.23
C THR A 173 -0.89 -27.12 -2.49
N ALA A 174 0.30 -26.50 -2.44
CA ALA A 174 0.95 -25.99 -3.63
C ALA A 174 1.27 -27.10 -4.65
N ALA A 175 1.60 -28.30 -4.18
CA ALA A 175 1.84 -29.45 -5.04
C ALA A 175 0.56 -29.90 -5.75
N GLU A 176 -0.57 -29.92 -5.07
CA GLU A 176 -1.87 -30.24 -5.69
C GLU A 176 -2.31 -29.16 -6.69
N LEU A 177 -2.05 -27.87 -6.39
CA LEU A 177 -2.31 -26.79 -7.34
C LEU A 177 -1.48 -26.96 -8.64
N LEU A 178 -0.20 -27.31 -8.51
CA LEU A 178 0.65 -27.58 -9.66
C LEU A 178 0.17 -28.81 -10.44
N ALA A 179 -0.21 -29.88 -9.76
CA ALA A 179 -0.76 -31.09 -10.39
C ALA A 179 -2.09 -30.79 -11.12
N TRP A 180 -2.96 -30.00 -10.47
CA TRP A 180 -4.21 -29.53 -11.08
C TRP A 180 -3.94 -28.70 -12.35
N ALA A 181 -3.01 -27.75 -12.28
CA ALA A 181 -2.66 -26.90 -13.43
C ALA A 181 -2.07 -27.71 -14.60
N LYS A 182 -1.27 -28.74 -14.33
CA LYS A 182 -0.77 -29.69 -15.34
C LYS A 182 -1.87 -30.52 -15.98
N ALA A 183 -2.83 -30.99 -15.18
CA ALA A 183 -3.99 -31.73 -15.69
C ALA A 183 -4.99 -30.84 -16.44
N ASN A 184 -5.00 -29.54 -16.18
CA ASN A 184 -5.88 -28.53 -16.79
C ASN A 184 -5.05 -27.39 -17.39
N PRO A 185 -4.26 -27.63 -18.44
CA PRO A 185 -3.37 -26.62 -19.00
C PRO A 185 -4.17 -25.42 -19.50
N LYS A 186 -3.61 -24.22 -19.30
CA LYS A 186 -4.20 -22.91 -19.66
C LYS A 186 -5.46 -22.54 -18.84
N ARG A 187 -5.81 -23.26 -17.78
CA ARG A 187 -7.00 -23.00 -16.94
C ARG A 187 -6.66 -22.31 -15.61
N PHE A 188 -5.37 -22.14 -15.31
CA PHE A 188 -4.84 -21.36 -14.19
C PHE A 188 -4.00 -20.21 -14.69
N ALA A 189 -4.13 -19.04 -14.09
CA ALA A 189 -3.18 -17.94 -14.25
C ALA A 189 -3.18 -17.00 -13.03
N TYR A 190 -2.14 -16.19 -12.96
CA TYR A 190 -2.03 -15.03 -12.09
C TYR A 190 -1.51 -13.83 -12.90
N ALA A 191 -1.85 -12.63 -12.46
CA ALA A 191 -1.37 -11.42 -13.13
C ALA A 191 0.13 -11.19 -12.92
N ARG A 192 0.77 -10.46 -13.82
CA ARG A 192 2.17 -10.02 -13.65
C ARG A 192 2.35 -9.34 -12.30
N PRO A 193 3.30 -9.80 -11.45
CA PRO A 193 3.44 -9.33 -10.07
C PRO A 193 3.68 -7.82 -9.93
N ALA A 194 4.44 -7.22 -10.84
CA ALA A 194 4.72 -5.79 -10.81
C ALA A 194 3.48 -4.91 -11.07
N ASN A 195 2.42 -5.48 -11.70
CA ASN A 195 1.22 -4.76 -12.12
C ASN A 195 -0.05 -5.18 -11.35
N SER A 196 0.09 -5.99 -10.32
CA SER A 196 -1.07 -6.61 -9.65
C SER A 196 -0.80 -6.90 -8.18
N GLY A 197 -1.68 -6.42 -7.30
CA GLY A 197 -1.67 -6.78 -5.88
C GLY A 197 -1.75 -8.30 -5.65
N PRO A 198 -2.75 -9.01 -6.21
CA PRO A 198 -2.84 -10.46 -6.16
C PRO A 198 -1.58 -11.18 -6.69
N GLY A 199 -1.08 -10.77 -7.86
CA GLY A 199 0.14 -11.36 -8.42
C GLY A 199 1.37 -11.12 -7.52
N ARG A 200 1.48 -9.94 -6.94
CA ARG A 200 2.55 -9.56 -6.00
C ARG A 200 2.48 -10.39 -4.72
N THR A 201 1.30 -10.50 -4.10
CA THR A 201 1.16 -11.29 -2.88
C THR A 201 1.35 -12.78 -3.11
N PHE A 202 0.99 -13.31 -4.30
CA PHE A 202 1.31 -14.68 -4.67
C PHE A 202 2.82 -14.90 -4.75
N LEU A 203 3.53 -14.05 -5.47
CA LEU A 203 4.98 -14.13 -5.58
C LEU A 203 5.66 -14.10 -4.19
N MET A 204 5.22 -13.21 -3.29
CA MET A 204 5.79 -13.08 -1.94
C MET A 204 5.29 -14.12 -0.94
N GLY A 205 4.12 -14.72 -1.17
CA GLY A 205 3.54 -15.76 -0.32
C GLY A 205 4.13 -17.15 -0.56
N LEU A 206 4.53 -17.43 -1.81
CA LEU A 206 5.08 -18.76 -2.18
C LEU A 206 6.26 -19.22 -1.34
N PRO A 207 7.27 -18.39 -1.00
CA PRO A 207 8.40 -18.85 -0.20
C PRO A 207 8.01 -19.33 1.20
N TYR A 208 6.95 -18.80 1.78
CA TYR A 208 6.40 -19.32 3.04
C TYR A 208 5.66 -20.64 2.82
N ILE A 209 4.82 -20.72 1.79
CA ILE A 209 4.04 -21.91 1.43
C ILE A 209 4.96 -23.09 1.10
N LEU A 210 6.04 -22.86 0.39
CA LEU A 210 6.99 -23.87 -0.06
C LEU A 210 8.11 -24.15 0.96
N GLY A 211 8.19 -23.33 2.02
CA GLY A 211 9.24 -23.47 3.04
C GLY A 211 10.63 -23.20 2.47
N ASP A 212 10.79 -22.09 1.75
CA ASP A 212 12.10 -21.61 1.31
C ASP A 212 12.98 -21.20 2.50
N LYS A 213 14.28 -21.15 2.29
CA LYS A 213 15.27 -20.90 3.34
C LYS A 213 15.12 -19.52 3.97
N ASP A 214 14.89 -18.50 3.15
CA ASP A 214 14.68 -17.12 3.58
C ASP A 214 13.59 -16.45 2.74
N PRO A 215 12.36 -16.36 3.25
CA PRO A 215 11.26 -15.69 2.55
C PRO A 215 11.47 -14.20 2.28
N LYS A 216 12.47 -13.58 2.90
CA LYS A 216 12.78 -12.14 2.68
C LYS A 216 13.93 -11.91 1.69
N ASP A 217 14.62 -12.95 1.24
CA ASP A 217 15.68 -12.84 0.22
C ASP A 217 15.33 -13.54 -1.10
N PRO A 218 14.75 -12.81 -2.08
CA PRO A 218 14.35 -13.39 -3.36
C PRO A 218 15.53 -13.81 -4.24
N VAL A 219 16.74 -13.37 -3.90
CA VAL A 219 17.95 -13.70 -4.67
C VAL A 219 18.53 -15.06 -4.24
N ASN A 220 18.77 -15.24 -2.94
CA ASN A 220 19.49 -16.40 -2.41
C ASN A 220 18.60 -17.32 -1.56
N GLY A 221 17.40 -16.87 -1.20
CA GLY A 221 16.52 -17.57 -0.28
C GLY A 221 15.37 -18.34 -0.94
N TRP A 222 15.02 -18.07 -2.20
CA TRP A 222 13.80 -18.55 -2.89
C TRP A 222 14.05 -19.67 -3.92
N GLU A 223 14.86 -20.63 -3.61
CA GLU A 223 15.20 -21.71 -4.55
C GLU A 223 13.96 -22.52 -4.97
N LYS A 224 13.13 -22.91 -3.98
CA LYS A 224 11.92 -23.70 -4.24
C LYS A 224 10.86 -22.86 -4.96
N THR A 225 10.69 -21.61 -4.58
CA THR A 225 9.75 -20.69 -5.24
C THR A 225 10.09 -20.52 -6.73
N TRP A 226 11.33 -20.25 -7.07
CA TRP A 226 11.71 -20.09 -8.47
C TRP A 226 11.57 -21.38 -9.28
N ALA A 227 11.90 -22.54 -8.69
CA ALA A 227 11.68 -23.84 -9.33
C ALA A 227 10.18 -24.08 -9.58
N TYR A 228 9.34 -23.85 -8.56
CA TYR A 228 7.89 -23.99 -8.66
C TYR A 228 7.28 -23.08 -9.71
N LEU A 229 7.67 -21.79 -9.76
CA LEU A 229 7.15 -20.83 -10.72
C LEU A 229 7.54 -21.16 -12.17
N ARG A 230 8.75 -21.69 -12.38
CA ARG A 230 9.15 -22.17 -13.72
C ARG A 230 8.27 -23.32 -14.19
N GLU A 231 8.02 -24.30 -13.32
CA GLU A 231 7.21 -25.47 -13.64
C GLU A 231 5.73 -25.10 -13.81
N LEU A 232 5.17 -24.30 -12.92
CA LEU A 232 3.81 -23.79 -13.04
C LEU A 232 3.63 -22.94 -14.29
N GLY A 233 4.63 -22.15 -14.66
CA GLY A 233 4.63 -21.33 -15.86
C GLY A 233 4.48 -22.15 -17.15
N GLU A 234 4.90 -23.39 -17.19
CA GLU A 234 4.71 -24.26 -18.37
C GLU A 234 3.23 -24.53 -18.66
N THR A 235 2.38 -24.50 -17.63
CA THR A 235 0.93 -24.73 -17.74
C THR A 235 0.14 -23.47 -18.12
N ILE A 236 0.73 -22.29 -17.97
CA ILE A 236 0.09 -20.98 -18.21
C ILE A 236 0.34 -20.56 -19.66
N GLU A 237 -0.71 -20.16 -20.37
CA GLU A 237 -0.58 -19.69 -21.77
C GLU A 237 0.03 -18.29 -21.85
N ALA A 238 -0.53 -17.36 -21.07
CA ALA A 238 -0.07 -15.98 -20.97
C ALA A 238 -0.34 -15.43 -19.58
N TYR A 239 0.51 -14.54 -19.11
CA TYR A 239 0.30 -13.82 -17.85
C TYR A 239 -0.54 -12.57 -18.11
N PRO A 240 -1.73 -12.44 -17.49
CA PRO A 240 -2.54 -11.22 -17.60
C PRO A 240 -1.74 -9.97 -17.19
N GLY A 241 -1.94 -8.88 -17.93
CA GLY A 241 -1.20 -7.63 -17.71
C GLY A 241 -1.54 -6.90 -16.40
N GLY A 242 -2.55 -7.37 -15.65
CA GLY A 242 -2.97 -6.78 -14.37
C GLY A 242 -4.15 -7.53 -13.77
N THR A 243 -4.64 -7.06 -12.61
CA THR A 243 -5.67 -7.74 -11.84
C THR A 243 -7.02 -7.78 -12.57
N THR A 244 -7.50 -6.66 -13.11
CA THR A 244 -8.80 -6.60 -13.80
C THR A 244 -8.93 -7.59 -14.96
N PRO A 245 -7.95 -7.73 -15.89
CA PRO A 245 -8.00 -8.77 -16.91
C PRO A 245 -8.04 -10.19 -16.34
N THR A 246 -7.39 -10.43 -15.20
CA THR A 246 -7.39 -11.75 -14.54
C THR A 246 -8.78 -12.10 -14.00
N MET A 247 -9.44 -11.15 -13.32
CA MET A 247 -10.82 -11.31 -12.82
C MET A 247 -11.79 -11.56 -13.97
N LYS A 248 -11.68 -10.78 -15.04
CA LYS A 248 -12.49 -10.93 -16.23
C LYS A 248 -12.33 -12.33 -16.87
N ALA A 249 -11.11 -12.85 -16.93
CA ALA A 249 -10.84 -14.18 -17.48
C ALA A 249 -11.51 -15.30 -16.65
N LEU A 250 -11.60 -15.18 -15.32
CA LEU A 250 -12.36 -16.08 -14.48
C LEU A 250 -13.86 -15.94 -14.78
N GLY A 251 -14.38 -14.72 -14.83
CA GLY A 251 -15.79 -14.43 -15.09
C GLY A 251 -16.26 -14.92 -16.45
N GLU A 252 -15.47 -14.78 -17.48
CA GLU A 252 -15.75 -15.25 -18.86
C GLU A 252 -15.50 -16.76 -19.05
N GLY A 253 -14.94 -17.44 -18.05
CA GLY A 253 -14.68 -18.87 -18.09
C GLY A 253 -13.47 -19.28 -18.92
N SER A 254 -12.57 -18.37 -19.29
CA SER A 254 -11.28 -18.71 -19.92
C SER A 254 -10.28 -19.24 -18.89
N LEU A 255 -10.41 -18.86 -17.63
CA LEU A 255 -9.69 -19.42 -16.49
C LEU A 255 -10.67 -20.06 -15.50
N ASP A 256 -10.23 -21.08 -14.77
CA ASP A 256 -11.02 -21.77 -13.75
C ASP A 256 -10.53 -21.50 -12.34
N ILE A 257 -9.22 -21.27 -12.19
CA ILE A 257 -8.58 -20.84 -10.94
C ILE A 257 -7.69 -19.64 -11.25
N ILE A 258 -7.76 -18.61 -10.43
CA ILE A 258 -6.89 -17.45 -10.48
C ILE A 258 -6.33 -17.13 -9.10
N VAL A 259 -5.32 -16.28 -9.04
CA VAL A 259 -4.87 -15.69 -7.78
C VAL A 259 -5.67 -14.41 -7.49
N SER A 260 -6.12 -14.30 -6.25
CA SER A 260 -6.94 -13.19 -5.74
C SER A 260 -6.44 -12.71 -4.37
N THR A 261 -7.17 -11.79 -3.77
CA THR A 261 -6.99 -11.27 -2.40
C THR A 261 -8.37 -11.05 -1.77
N THR A 262 -8.44 -10.71 -0.48
CA THR A 262 -9.72 -10.44 0.19
C THR A 262 -10.58 -9.44 -0.54
N GLY A 263 -10.00 -8.33 -1.00
CA GLY A 263 -10.72 -7.27 -1.71
C GLY A 263 -11.05 -7.62 -3.16
N TRP A 264 -10.15 -8.28 -3.84
CA TRP A 264 -10.35 -8.68 -5.23
C TRP A 264 -11.26 -9.91 -5.37
N ASP A 265 -11.59 -10.59 -4.29
CA ASP A 265 -12.69 -11.55 -4.24
C ASP A 265 -14.05 -10.84 -4.11
N ILE A 266 -14.20 -9.88 -3.21
CA ILE A 266 -15.51 -9.27 -2.92
C ILE A 266 -15.92 -8.30 -4.03
N ASN A 267 -15.14 -7.28 -4.30
CA ASN A 267 -15.48 -6.18 -5.20
C ASN A 267 -15.80 -6.62 -6.64
N PRO A 268 -15.04 -7.52 -7.30
CA PRO A 268 -15.41 -7.99 -8.64
C PRO A 268 -16.73 -8.75 -8.71
N ARG A 269 -17.16 -9.41 -7.62
CA ARG A 269 -18.48 -10.06 -7.53
C ARG A 269 -19.60 -9.04 -7.33
N VAL A 270 -19.37 -7.98 -6.55
CA VAL A 270 -20.29 -6.84 -6.45
C VAL A 270 -20.51 -6.19 -7.80
N LEU A 271 -19.44 -5.98 -8.57
CA LEU A 271 -19.47 -5.36 -9.90
C LEU A 271 -19.95 -6.31 -11.01
N GLY A 272 -20.22 -7.58 -10.70
CA GLY A 272 -20.64 -8.57 -11.69
C GLY A 272 -19.54 -8.96 -12.71
N VAL A 273 -18.29 -8.59 -12.47
CA VAL A 273 -17.14 -9.01 -13.30
C VAL A 273 -16.82 -10.48 -13.08
N VAL A 274 -16.94 -10.94 -11.84
CA VAL A 274 -16.83 -12.35 -11.45
C VAL A 274 -18.21 -12.83 -10.97
N PRO A 275 -18.64 -14.07 -11.32
CA PRO A 275 -19.91 -14.60 -10.85
C PRO A 275 -20.01 -14.63 -9.32
N LYS A 276 -21.20 -14.36 -8.78
CA LYS A 276 -21.45 -14.43 -7.33
C LYS A 276 -21.12 -15.80 -6.73
N SER A 277 -21.24 -16.86 -7.55
CA SER A 277 -20.93 -18.24 -7.18
C SER A 277 -19.44 -18.55 -7.03
N ALA A 278 -18.54 -17.66 -7.46
CA ALA A 278 -17.11 -17.89 -7.32
C ALA A 278 -16.74 -18.05 -5.84
N GLU A 279 -15.83 -18.98 -5.57
CA GLU A 279 -15.38 -19.34 -4.23
C GLU A 279 -13.88 -19.09 -4.09
N VAL A 280 -13.40 -19.04 -2.85
CA VAL A 280 -11.99 -18.86 -2.54
C VAL A 280 -11.44 -20.00 -1.70
N PHE A 281 -10.14 -20.27 -1.83
CA PHE A 281 -9.40 -21.17 -0.95
C PHE A 281 -8.01 -20.62 -0.67
N ALA A 282 -7.43 -21.09 0.44
CA ALA A 282 -6.03 -20.97 0.77
C ALA A 282 -5.40 -22.37 0.80
N VAL A 283 -4.12 -22.47 0.45
CA VAL A 283 -3.37 -23.74 0.52
C VAL A 283 -2.70 -23.92 1.88
N GLU A 284 -2.28 -25.11 2.20
CA GLU A 284 -1.50 -25.40 3.41
C GLU A 284 -0.26 -24.52 3.53
N ASN A 285 0.15 -24.22 4.76
CA ASN A 285 1.23 -23.29 5.11
C ASN A 285 1.02 -21.85 4.63
N PHE A 286 -0.22 -21.50 4.28
CA PHE A 286 -0.62 -20.16 3.90
C PHE A 286 -0.23 -19.15 4.99
N ARG A 287 0.26 -18.00 4.55
CA ARG A 287 0.42 -16.78 5.36
C ARG A 287 -0.09 -15.60 4.56
N TRP A 288 -0.72 -14.68 5.25
CA TRP A 288 -1.08 -13.40 4.63
C TRP A 288 0.20 -12.61 4.30
N VAL A 289 0.28 -12.04 3.13
CA VAL A 289 1.22 -10.97 2.83
C VAL A 289 0.41 -9.69 2.76
N ALA A 290 0.56 -8.85 3.78
CA ALA A 290 -0.21 -7.62 3.91
C ALA A 290 0.07 -6.65 2.76
N ASP A 291 -0.92 -5.79 2.48
CA ASP A 291 -0.74 -4.65 1.61
C ASP A 291 -1.38 -3.40 2.23
N ALA A 292 -0.92 -2.24 1.81
CA ALA A 292 -1.40 -0.95 2.28
C ALA A 292 -1.27 0.09 1.18
N HIS A 293 -2.14 1.11 1.24
CA HIS A 293 -1.94 2.31 0.45
C HIS A 293 -1.41 3.45 1.32
N TYR A 294 -0.62 4.28 0.70
CA TYR A 294 0.10 5.37 1.31
C TYR A 294 -0.24 6.69 0.66
N MET A 295 -0.22 7.73 1.48
CA MET A 295 -0.22 9.12 1.06
C MET A 295 1.22 9.62 1.04
N CYS A 296 1.77 9.94 -0.12
CA CYS A 296 3.13 10.44 -0.29
C CYS A 296 3.11 11.84 -0.89
N ILE A 297 3.93 12.73 -0.34
CA ILE A 297 4.05 14.11 -0.83
C ILE A 297 5.35 14.22 -1.62
N PRO A 298 5.31 14.57 -2.93
CA PRO A 298 6.52 14.82 -3.71
C PRO A 298 7.33 16.00 -3.16
N LYS A 299 8.67 15.92 -3.23
CA LYS A 299 9.54 17.05 -2.89
C LYS A 299 9.28 18.25 -3.78
N GLY A 300 9.44 19.45 -3.22
CA GLY A 300 9.26 20.71 -3.93
C GLY A 300 7.88 21.35 -3.73
N VAL A 301 6.93 20.65 -3.09
CA VAL A 301 5.62 21.22 -2.73
C VAL A 301 5.81 22.43 -1.80
N SER A 302 5.07 23.52 -2.05
CA SER A 302 5.16 24.75 -1.25
C SER A 302 4.75 24.53 0.21
N ALA A 303 5.25 25.36 1.13
CA ALA A 303 4.91 25.27 2.55
C ALA A 303 3.41 25.38 2.81
N GLU A 304 2.69 26.23 2.06
CA GLU A 304 1.23 26.38 2.16
C GLU A 304 0.51 25.09 1.75
N LYS A 305 0.87 24.50 0.62
CA LYS A 305 0.29 23.21 0.19
C LYS A 305 0.66 22.08 1.14
N LEU A 306 1.89 22.07 1.67
CA LEU A 306 2.31 21.08 2.66
C LEU A 306 1.44 21.15 3.91
N ALA A 307 1.12 22.36 4.41
CA ALA A 307 0.22 22.53 5.54
C ALA A 307 -1.18 21.93 5.27
N VAL A 308 -1.73 22.23 4.09
CA VAL A 308 -3.04 21.68 3.69
C VAL A 308 -3.02 20.16 3.54
N LEU A 309 -1.94 19.60 2.99
CA LEU A 309 -1.79 18.16 2.81
C LEU A 309 -1.67 17.42 4.15
N LEU A 310 -0.94 17.96 5.12
CA LEU A 310 -0.84 17.36 6.45
C LEU A 310 -2.18 17.42 7.19
N ASP A 311 -2.91 18.52 7.07
CA ASP A 311 -4.24 18.65 7.64
C ASP A 311 -5.26 17.72 6.95
N LEU A 312 -5.16 17.53 5.62
CA LEU A 312 -5.91 16.51 4.88
C LEU A 312 -5.58 15.10 5.36
N MET A 313 -4.30 14.77 5.59
CA MET A 313 -3.90 13.47 6.14
C MET A 313 -4.53 13.23 7.51
N ASN A 314 -4.51 14.23 8.40
CA ASN A 314 -5.18 14.15 9.68
C ASN A 314 -6.68 13.87 9.54
N HIS A 315 -7.34 14.55 8.63
CA HIS A 315 -8.77 14.34 8.35
C HIS A 315 -9.04 12.91 7.87
N LEU A 316 -8.25 12.41 6.92
CA LEU A 316 -8.42 11.06 6.37
C LEU A 316 -8.16 9.94 7.40
N LEU A 317 -7.38 10.21 8.43
CA LEU A 317 -7.09 9.26 9.51
C LEU A 317 -8.12 9.30 10.64
N THR A 318 -9.15 10.15 10.57
CA THR A 318 -10.24 10.09 11.57
C THR A 318 -11.12 8.86 11.33
N PRO A 319 -11.67 8.22 12.40
CA PRO A 319 -12.52 7.04 12.24
C PRO A 319 -13.69 7.21 11.27
N ALA A 320 -14.33 8.40 11.29
CA ALA A 320 -15.46 8.71 10.39
C ALA A 320 -15.06 8.72 8.90
N GLN A 321 -13.85 9.15 8.58
CA GLN A 321 -13.37 9.15 7.18
C GLN A 321 -12.76 7.81 6.79
N GLN A 322 -12.15 7.10 7.73
CA GLN A 322 -11.67 5.75 7.54
C GLN A 322 -12.80 4.75 7.24
N ALA A 323 -14.00 4.99 7.73
CA ALA A 323 -15.15 4.14 7.44
C ALA A 323 -15.52 4.07 5.94
N TYR A 324 -15.18 5.10 5.15
CA TYR A 324 -15.36 5.06 3.70
C TYR A 324 -14.44 4.04 3.01
N THR A 325 -13.34 3.62 3.65
CA THR A 325 -12.39 2.66 3.07
C THR A 325 -12.91 1.22 3.02
N TYR A 326 -14.05 0.92 3.65
CA TYR A 326 -14.76 -0.35 3.40
C TYR A 326 -15.24 -0.45 1.95
N ASP A 327 -15.62 0.70 1.34
CA ASP A 327 -16.10 0.77 -0.03
C ASP A 327 -17.11 -0.37 -0.34
N GLU A 328 -17.07 -0.94 -1.51
CA GLU A 328 -17.81 -2.16 -1.88
C GLU A 328 -16.94 -3.42 -1.73
N GLY A 329 -16.15 -3.48 -0.66
CA GLY A 329 -15.22 -4.57 -0.37
C GLY A 329 -13.90 -4.53 -1.16
N TYR A 330 -13.64 -3.44 -1.87
CA TYR A 330 -12.33 -3.23 -2.51
C TYR A 330 -11.26 -3.03 -1.44
N PHE A 331 -10.18 -3.82 -1.45
CA PHE A 331 -9.19 -3.88 -0.37
C PHE A 331 -9.76 -4.20 1.03
N TYR A 332 -10.70 -5.14 1.10
CA TYR A 332 -11.35 -5.53 2.35
C TYR A 332 -10.36 -6.01 3.43
N PRO A 333 -10.45 -5.54 4.74
CA PRO A 333 -11.48 -4.63 5.24
C PRO A 333 -11.30 -3.15 4.94
N GLY A 334 -10.07 -2.64 4.67
CA GLY A 334 -9.80 -1.28 4.25
C GLY A 334 -9.29 -0.33 5.35
N PRO A 335 -10.00 -0.17 6.50
CA PRO A 335 -9.55 0.75 7.54
C PRO A 335 -8.18 0.39 8.13
N ALA A 336 -7.29 1.39 8.22
CA ALA A 336 -6.00 1.25 8.90
C ALA A 336 -6.06 1.65 10.39
N VAL A 337 -7.12 2.36 10.80
CA VAL A 337 -7.26 2.98 12.12
C VAL A 337 -8.15 2.14 13.03
N LYS A 338 -7.79 2.08 14.31
CA LYS A 338 -8.57 1.40 15.37
C LYS A 338 -9.95 2.01 15.54
N GLY A 339 -10.90 1.21 16.03
CA GLY A 339 -12.24 1.66 16.38
C GLY A 339 -13.16 1.95 15.20
N VAL A 340 -12.74 1.66 13.97
CA VAL A 340 -13.59 1.75 12.78
C VAL A 340 -14.32 0.43 12.60
N THR A 341 -15.65 0.49 12.46
CA THR A 341 -16.51 -0.68 12.25
C THR A 341 -17.31 -0.54 10.97
N LEU A 342 -17.76 -1.66 10.39
CA LEU A 342 -18.60 -1.67 9.20
C LEU A 342 -19.90 -0.88 9.40
N ALA A 343 -20.43 -0.84 10.61
CA ALA A 343 -21.65 -0.05 10.93
C ALA A 343 -21.45 1.47 10.76
N MET A 344 -20.21 1.95 10.74
CA MET A 344 -19.87 3.37 10.47
C MET A 344 -19.75 3.67 8.97
N ALA A 345 -19.64 2.64 8.14
CA ALA A 345 -19.48 2.78 6.69
C ALA A 345 -20.80 3.26 6.03
N PRO A 346 -20.73 3.83 4.83
CA PRO A 346 -21.93 4.11 4.03
C PRO A 346 -22.83 2.87 3.88
N LYS A 347 -24.13 3.10 3.74
CA LYS A 347 -25.11 2.01 3.66
C LYS A 347 -24.85 1.07 2.47
N GLU A 348 -24.47 1.61 1.34
CA GLU A 348 -24.05 0.85 0.15
C GLU A 348 -22.88 -0.10 0.43
N SER A 349 -21.89 0.33 1.20
CA SER A 349 -20.76 -0.52 1.63
C SER A 349 -21.23 -1.63 2.56
N GLN A 350 -22.10 -1.31 3.52
CA GLN A 350 -22.66 -2.30 4.44
C GLN A 350 -23.44 -3.37 3.69
N ASP A 351 -24.27 -2.98 2.72
CA ASP A 351 -25.10 -3.89 1.92
C ASP A 351 -24.23 -4.78 1.01
N ALA A 352 -23.26 -4.19 0.34
CA ALA A 352 -22.32 -4.93 -0.50
C ALA A 352 -21.55 -6.01 0.29
N ILE A 353 -21.02 -5.64 1.47
CA ILE A 353 -20.29 -6.58 2.32
C ILE A 353 -21.23 -7.63 2.95
N ALA A 354 -22.46 -7.25 3.31
CA ALA A 354 -23.44 -8.22 3.81
C ALA A 354 -23.83 -9.26 2.75
N GLU A 355 -23.92 -8.87 1.48
CA GLU A 355 -24.31 -9.75 0.38
C GLU A 355 -23.15 -10.57 -0.19
N PHE A 356 -21.97 -9.97 -0.34
CA PHE A 356 -20.81 -10.55 -1.05
C PHE A 356 -19.61 -10.87 -0.14
N GLY A 357 -19.62 -10.43 1.11
CA GLY A 357 -18.55 -10.72 2.07
C GLY A 357 -18.48 -12.23 2.37
N ARG A 358 -17.34 -12.66 2.92
CA ARG A 358 -17.13 -14.04 3.32
C ARG A 358 -17.16 -14.16 4.85
N PRO A 359 -18.13 -14.85 5.44
CA PRO A 359 -18.17 -15.08 6.90
C PRO A 359 -16.90 -15.77 7.45
N THR A 360 -16.16 -16.47 6.58
CA THR A 360 -14.92 -17.19 6.93
C THR A 360 -13.70 -16.30 7.03
N TYR A 361 -13.73 -15.05 6.53
CA TYR A 361 -12.55 -14.18 6.48
C TYR A 361 -12.03 -13.80 7.86
N ASP A 362 -12.90 -13.45 8.80
CA ASP A 362 -12.47 -13.09 10.14
C ASP A 362 -11.66 -14.21 10.80
N LYS A 363 -12.16 -15.45 10.66
CA LYS A 363 -11.46 -16.64 11.16
C LYS A 363 -10.15 -16.89 10.40
N LEU A 364 -10.18 -16.81 9.07
CA LEU A 364 -8.99 -17.02 8.24
C LEU A 364 -7.90 -16.00 8.55
N ILE A 365 -8.27 -14.75 8.79
CA ILE A 365 -7.34 -13.67 9.17
C ILE A 365 -6.77 -13.93 10.57
N ALA A 366 -7.61 -14.34 11.52
CA ALA A 366 -7.17 -14.62 12.89
C ALA A 366 -6.27 -15.84 13.02
N ASP A 367 -6.51 -16.87 12.22
CA ASP A 367 -5.83 -18.17 12.33
C ASP A 367 -4.44 -18.20 11.64
N HIS A 368 -4.14 -17.23 10.76
CA HIS A 368 -2.92 -17.26 9.96
C HIS A 368 -2.03 -16.04 10.20
N PRO A 369 -0.71 -16.23 10.26
CA PRO A 369 0.23 -15.12 10.40
C PRO A 369 0.12 -14.11 9.27
N ILE A 370 0.31 -12.81 9.62
CA ILE A 370 0.36 -11.72 8.67
C ILE A 370 1.82 -11.29 8.51
N GLU A 371 2.35 -11.45 7.31
CA GLU A 371 3.71 -11.07 6.94
C GLU A 371 3.72 -9.70 6.27
N LEU A 372 4.77 -8.95 6.50
CA LEU A 372 5.03 -7.74 5.73
C LEU A 372 5.50 -8.11 4.32
N PRO A 373 5.26 -7.26 3.30
CA PRO A 373 5.90 -7.42 1.99
C PRO A 373 7.42 -7.33 2.08
N LEU A 374 8.09 -7.57 0.98
CA LEU A 374 9.54 -7.36 0.87
C LEU A 374 9.88 -5.88 1.05
N ALA A 375 11.08 -5.60 1.56
CA ALA A 375 11.68 -4.27 1.48
C ALA A 375 11.83 -3.82 0.00
N ALA A 376 11.91 -2.52 -0.22
CA ALA A 376 11.86 -1.91 -1.54
C ALA A 376 12.86 -2.51 -2.54
N ASP A 377 14.12 -2.59 -2.15
CA ASP A 377 15.21 -3.13 -2.96
C ASP A 377 14.99 -4.62 -3.31
N LYS A 378 14.53 -5.41 -2.35
CA LYS A 378 14.22 -6.83 -2.52
C LYS A 378 13.00 -7.05 -3.42
N LEU A 379 12.00 -6.19 -3.30
CA LEU A 379 10.81 -6.26 -4.17
C LEU A 379 11.16 -5.98 -5.64
N VAL A 380 11.99 -4.98 -5.90
CA VAL A 380 12.50 -4.68 -7.25
C VAL A 380 13.31 -5.86 -7.81
N GLN A 381 14.16 -6.48 -6.99
CA GLN A 381 14.93 -7.67 -7.39
C GLN A 381 14.01 -8.86 -7.72
N ALA A 382 12.97 -9.10 -6.90
CA ALA A 382 11.99 -10.16 -7.15
C ALA A 382 11.23 -9.95 -8.46
N PHE A 383 10.77 -8.74 -8.74
CA PHE A 383 10.07 -8.41 -9.98
C PHE A 383 10.96 -8.59 -11.22
N ARG A 384 12.19 -8.07 -11.16
CA ARG A 384 13.15 -8.23 -12.25
C ARG A 384 13.41 -9.71 -12.55
N ARG A 385 13.70 -10.50 -11.52
CA ARG A 385 13.96 -11.93 -11.68
C ARG A 385 12.74 -12.68 -12.22
N TRP A 386 11.55 -12.33 -11.75
CA TRP A 386 10.30 -12.89 -12.28
C TRP A 386 10.13 -12.54 -13.76
N ASP A 387 10.34 -11.30 -14.16
CA ASP A 387 10.24 -10.88 -15.57
C ASP A 387 11.25 -11.62 -16.45
N GLU A 388 12.51 -11.77 -16.01
CA GLU A 388 13.57 -12.42 -16.75
C GLU A 388 13.38 -13.95 -16.86
N GLU A 389 13.09 -14.63 -15.74
CA GLU A 389 13.06 -16.09 -15.69
C GLU A 389 11.68 -16.71 -16.00
N ILE A 390 10.60 -16.00 -15.73
CA ILE A 390 9.22 -16.49 -15.83
C ILE A 390 8.45 -15.72 -16.92
N GLY A 391 8.33 -14.40 -16.78
CA GLY A 391 7.50 -13.56 -17.65
C GLY A 391 7.98 -13.53 -19.11
N ALA A 392 9.28 -13.41 -19.34
CA ALA A 392 9.89 -13.34 -20.68
C ALA A 392 9.74 -14.64 -21.49
N ARG A 393 9.53 -15.79 -20.84
CA ARG A 393 9.34 -17.08 -21.53
C ARG A 393 8.00 -17.17 -22.27
N LYS A 394 7.04 -16.30 -21.98
CA LYS A 394 5.69 -16.29 -22.55
C LYS A 394 5.44 -15.12 -23.52
N GLY A 395 6.45 -14.33 -23.82
CA GLY A 395 6.39 -13.18 -24.72
C GLY A 395 7.13 -13.39 -26.06
N LYS A 396 7.52 -14.63 -26.38
CA LYS A 396 8.19 -14.99 -27.66
C LYS A 396 7.25 -15.76 -28.54
#